data_32bd894dce04bc001f38ebd3da28d37a
#
_entry.id   32bd894dce04bc001f38ebd3da28d37a
#
_cell.length_a   1.000
_cell.length_b   1.000
_cell.length_c   1.000
_cell.angle_alpha   90.00
_cell.angle_beta   90.00
_cell.angle_gamma   90.00
#
_symmetry.space_group_name_H-M   'P 1'
#
loop_
_entity.id
_entity.type
_entity.pdbx_description
1 polymer ?
#
loop_
_entity_poly.entity_id
_entity_poly.type
_entity_poly.pdbx_seq_one_letter_code
_entity_poly.pdbx_strand_id
1 'polypeptide(L)'
;KREYCHEVNDEELREQIKSELYAPVYDVNKQALEKHARMDAFDKIIADFMEKYDAAHADLSADELEEKHAEATRYYDDVMRDAMRRCILDEGKRLDGRKTTDIRPIWCEVSPLPMPHGSAIFQRGETMSLSTCTLGTKLDEKLVDDVLQRGYQRFLLHYNFPPFST
;
A
#
# COMPACT_ATOMS: atom_id res chain seq x y z
N LYS A 1 -0.79 -9.41 34.25
CA LYS A 1 -0.33 -8.36 33.32
C LYS A 1 0.70 -8.98 32.41
N ARG A 2 0.53 -8.81 31.10
CA ARG A 2 1.62 -9.14 30.16
C ARG A 2 2.70 -8.06 30.33
N GLU A 3 3.91 -8.49 30.57
CA GLU A 3 5.05 -7.57 30.51
C GLU A 3 5.23 -7.12 29.07
N TYR A 4 5.28 -5.82 28.88
CA TYR A 4 5.59 -5.22 27.57
C TYR A 4 7.11 -5.01 27.54
N CYS A 5 7.78 -5.70 26.65
CA CYS A 5 9.17 -5.43 26.33
C CYS A 5 9.21 -4.43 25.18
N HIS A 6 9.94 -3.35 25.34
CA HIS A 6 10.27 -2.49 24.22
C HIS A 6 11.14 -3.28 23.23
N GLU A 7 10.82 -3.14 21.94
CA GLU A 7 11.66 -3.71 20.89
C GLU A 7 13.08 -3.15 21.04
N VAL A 8 14.06 -4.02 21.14
CA VAL A 8 15.48 -3.65 21.14
C VAL A 8 15.86 -3.46 19.67
N ASN A 9 16.36 -2.29 19.31
CA ASN A 9 16.86 -2.05 17.96
C ASN A 9 18.29 -2.56 17.85
N ASP A 10 18.57 -3.28 16.78
CA ASP A 10 19.93 -3.64 16.37
C ASP A 10 20.47 -2.52 15.46
N GLU A 11 21.22 -1.60 16.07
CA GLU A 11 21.74 -0.43 15.34
C GLU A 11 22.83 -0.82 14.33
N GLU A 12 23.56 -1.91 14.56
CA GLU A 12 24.58 -2.41 13.62
C GLU A 12 23.91 -2.93 12.35
N LEU A 13 22.91 -3.78 12.50
CA LEU A 13 22.11 -4.29 11.38
C LEU A 13 21.40 -3.16 10.63
N ARG A 14 20.87 -2.17 11.36
CA ARG A 14 20.21 -1.01 10.78
C ARG A 14 21.15 -0.16 9.92
N GLU A 15 22.33 0.14 10.43
CA GLU A 15 23.37 0.88 9.68
C GLU A 15 23.86 0.09 8.46
N GLN A 16 24.04 -1.23 8.60
CA GLN A 16 24.41 -2.09 7.49
C GLN A 16 23.36 -2.05 6.37
N ILE A 17 22.09 -2.28 6.70
CA ILE A 17 20.99 -2.23 5.73
C ILE A 17 20.91 -0.86 5.05
N LYS A 18 21.05 0.21 5.81
CA LYS A 18 21.05 1.55 5.25
C LYS A 18 22.21 1.80 4.31
N SER A 19 23.41 1.39 4.67
CA SER A 19 24.61 1.61 3.85
C SER A 19 24.61 0.78 2.56
N GLU A 20 24.13 -0.47 2.62
CA GLU A 20 24.15 -1.39 1.49
C GLU A 20 22.94 -1.21 0.56
N LEU A 21 21.72 -0.97 1.11
CA LEU A 21 20.49 -1.04 0.34
C LEU A 21 19.94 0.33 -0.09
N TYR A 22 20.39 1.42 0.51
CA TYR A 22 19.87 2.75 0.17
C TYR A 22 20.11 3.11 -1.31
N ALA A 23 21.33 2.93 -1.81
CA ALA A 23 21.68 3.27 -3.18
C ALA A 23 20.93 2.41 -4.21
N PRO A 24 20.88 1.06 -4.10
CA PRO A 24 20.09 0.23 -5.00
C PRO A 24 18.59 0.60 -5.03
N VAL A 25 17.99 0.86 -3.86
CA VAL A 25 16.59 1.27 -3.75
C VAL A 25 16.36 2.63 -4.40
N TYR A 26 17.26 3.57 -4.20
CA TYR A 26 17.20 4.89 -4.83
C TYR A 26 17.28 4.79 -6.35
N ASP A 27 18.18 3.95 -6.88
CA ASP A 27 18.35 3.74 -8.32
C ASP A 27 17.13 3.09 -8.97
N VAL A 28 16.46 2.14 -8.30
CA VAL A 28 15.18 1.57 -8.76
C VAL A 28 14.11 2.67 -8.85
N ASN A 29 14.04 3.58 -7.88
CA ASN A 29 13.08 4.68 -7.89
C ASN A 29 13.29 5.65 -9.06
N LYS A 30 14.54 5.87 -9.48
CA LYS A 30 14.86 6.73 -10.65
C LYS A 30 14.37 6.18 -11.98
N GLN A 31 14.23 4.86 -12.10
CA GLN A 31 13.85 4.19 -13.34
C GLN A 31 12.38 4.41 -13.72
N ALA A 32 11.57 4.95 -12.81
CA ALA A 32 10.13 5.19 -13.01
C ALA A 32 9.37 3.95 -13.52
N LEU A 33 9.72 2.79 -12.96
CA LEU A 33 9.13 1.51 -13.33
C LEU A 33 7.62 1.48 -13.01
N GLU A 34 6.91 0.64 -13.74
CA GLU A 34 5.54 0.26 -13.44
C GLU A 34 5.47 -0.38 -12.04
N LYS A 35 4.29 -0.31 -11.38
CA LYS A 35 4.13 -0.68 -9.96
C LYS A 35 4.64 -2.08 -9.64
N HIS A 36 4.23 -3.09 -10.42
CA HIS A 36 4.63 -4.48 -10.16
C HIS A 36 6.11 -4.70 -10.39
N ALA A 37 6.65 -4.23 -11.51
CA ALA A 37 8.08 -4.33 -11.81
C ALA A 37 8.96 -3.63 -10.76
N ARG A 38 8.47 -2.52 -10.18
CA ARG A 38 9.16 -1.83 -9.10
C ARG A 38 9.11 -2.63 -7.78
N MET A 39 7.96 -3.23 -7.45
CA MET A 39 7.85 -4.10 -6.27
C MET A 39 8.75 -5.32 -6.39
N ASP A 40 8.72 -6.01 -7.53
CA ASP A 40 9.60 -7.15 -7.80
C ASP A 40 11.09 -6.79 -7.66
N ALA A 41 11.47 -5.59 -8.10
CA ALA A 41 12.84 -5.10 -7.94
C ALA A 41 13.22 -4.86 -6.47
N PHE A 42 12.31 -4.33 -5.67
CA PHE A 42 12.51 -4.15 -4.22
C PHE A 42 12.59 -5.47 -3.48
N ASP A 43 11.70 -6.40 -3.80
CA ASP A 43 11.67 -7.74 -3.20
C ASP A 43 12.97 -8.50 -3.50
N LYS A 44 13.51 -8.33 -4.70
CA LYS A 44 14.80 -8.90 -5.07
C LYS A 44 15.95 -8.30 -4.27
N ILE A 45 15.99 -6.98 -4.06
CA ILE A 45 17.03 -6.32 -3.30
C ILE A 45 17.10 -6.85 -1.87
N ILE A 46 15.95 -6.96 -1.20
CA ILE A 46 15.93 -7.48 0.17
C ILE A 46 16.24 -8.98 0.20
N ALA A 47 15.76 -9.77 -0.76
CA ALA A 47 16.07 -11.20 -0.84
C ALA A 47 17.58 -11.46 -1.03
N ASP A 48 18.22 -10.73 -1.94
CA ASP A 48 19.67 -10.82 -2.18
C ASP A 48 20.49 -10.44 -0.90
N PHE A 49 19.98 -9.49 -0.11
CA PHE A 49 20.59 -9.13 1.16
C PHE A 49 20.42 -10.24 2.20
N MET A 50 19.20 -10.79 2.35
CA MET A 50 18.92 -11.86 3.31
C MET A 50 19.75 -13.10 3.02
N GLU A 51 19.90 -13.50 1.76
CA GLU A 51 20.74 -14.64 1.37
C GLU A 51 22.20 -14.44 1.80
N LYS A 52 22.74 -13.24 1.63
CA LYS A 52 24.10 -12.92 2.07
C LYS A 52 24.23 -12.89 3.59
N TYR A 53 23.20 -12.35 4.27
CA TYR A 53 23.16 -12.29 5.72
C TYR A 53 23.14 -13.68 6.34
N ASP A 54 22.31 -14.59 5.82
CA ASP A 54 22.22 -15.98 6.26
C ASP A 54 23.53 -16.74 6.04
N ALA A 55 24.16 -16.53 4.88
CA ALA A 55 25.46 -17.14 4.60
C ALA A 55 26.58 -16.67 5.55
N ALA A 56 26.50 -15.41 6.01
CA ALA A 56 27.47 -14.84 6.95
C ALA A 56 27.18 -15.25 8.40
N HIS A 57 25.96 -15.63 8.74
CA HIS A 57 25.52 -15.96 10.10
C HIS A 57 25.00 -17.41 10.21
N ALA A 58 25.66 -18.34 9.54
CA ALA A 58 25.29 -19.75 9.53
C ALA A 58 25.39 -20.44 10.91
N ASP A 59 25.91 -19.74 11.91
CA ASP A 59 26.06 -20.18 13.32
C ASP A 59 24.79 -19.88 14.14
N LEU A 60 23.88 -19.02 13.66
CA LEU A 60 22.63 -18.69 14.35
C LEU A 60 21.61 -19.83 14.21
N SER A 61 20.76 -19.95 15.22
CA SER A 61 19.60 -20.85 15.16
C SER A 61 18.53 -20.35 14.19
N ALA A 62 17.64 -21.23 13.74
CA ALA A 62 16.56 -20.87 12.83
C ALA A 62 15.62 -19.80 13.43
N ASP A 63 15.34 -19.89 14.74
CA ASP A 63 14.46 -18.92 15.43
C ASP A 63 15.14 -17.53 15.52
N GLU A 64 16.45 -17.47 15.79
CA GLU A 64 17.20 -16.21 15.82
C GLU A 64 17.30 -15.56 14.43
N LEU A 65 17.48 -16.37 13.37
CA LEU A 65 17.47 -15.88 12.00
C LEU A 65 16.09 -15.30 11.61
N GLU A 66 15.00 -15.95 12.02
CA GLU A 66 13.65 -15.43 11.74
C GLU A 66 13.41 -14.08 12.44
N GLU A 67 13.87 -13.93 13.69
CA GLU A 67 13.82 -12.64 14.40
C GLU A 67 14.65 -11.57 13.67
N LYS A 68 15.85 -11.89 13.22
CA LYS A 68 16.71 -10.97 12.46
C LYS A 68 16.13 -10.60 11.10
N HIS A 69 15.50 -11.53 10.41
CA HIS A 69 14.79 -11.25 9.17
C HIS A 69 13.61 -10.28 9.38
N ALA A 70 12.83 -10.45 10.46
CA ALA A 70 11.75 -9.53 10.81
C ALA A 70 12.30 -8.11 11.13
N GLU A 71 13.42 -8.02 11.88
CA GLU A 71 14.08 -6.73 12.14
C GLU A 71 14.62 -6.11 10.85
N ALA A 72 15.31 -6.88 10.02
CA ALA A 72 15.86 -6.41 8.75
C ALA A 72 14.79 -5.92 7.79
N THR A 73 13.64 -6.60 7.69
CA THR A 73 12.51 -6.16 6.89
C THR A 73 11.98 -4.80 7.37
N ARG A 74 11.86 -4.60 8.68
CA ARG A 74 11.43 -3.34 9.27
C ARG A 74 12.40 -2.19 8.95
N TYR A 75 13.71 -2.42 9.06
CA TYR A 75 14.72 -1.41 8.73
C TYR A 75 14.77 -1.12 7.23
N TYR A 76 14.57 -2.15 6.40
CA TYR A 76 14.45 -1.99 4.96
C TYR A 76 13.24 -1.13 4.54
N ASP A 77 12.10 -1.30 5.19
CA ASP A 77 10.92 -0.46 4.98
C ASP A 77 11.20 1.01 5.27
N ASP A 78 11.98 1.30 6.31
CA ASP A 78 12.41 2.67 6.62
C ASP A 78 13.36 3.22 5.55
N VAL A 79 14.31 2.41 5.07
CA VAL A 79 15.22 2.78 3.97
C VAL A 79 14.45 3.02 2.67
N MET A 80 13.50 2.14 2.32
CA MET A 80 12.63 2.32 1.14
C MET A 80 11.87 3.64 1.20
N ARG A 81 11.25 3.92 2.35
CA ARG A 81 10.46 5.14 2.55
C ARG A 81 11.31 6.40 2.42
N ASP A 82 12.50 6.41 3.00
CA ASP A 82 13.43 7.53 2.94
C ASP A 82 13.98 7.72 1.51
N ALA A 83 14.42 6.65 0.87
CA ALA A 83 14.94 6.68 -0.51
C ALA A 83 13.87 7.12 -1.53
N MET A 84 12.63 6.61 -1.42
CA MET A 84 11.51 7.04 -2.25
C MET A 84 11.22 8.54 -2.07
N ARG A 85 11.13 8.99 -0.82
CA ARG A 85 10.88 10.40 -0.52
C ARG A 85 11.99 11.29 -1.05
N ARG A 86 13.23 10.89 -0.83
CA ARG A 86 14.40 11.65 -1.26
C ARG A 86 14.50 11.72 -2.78
N CYS A 87 14.25 10.62 -3.48
CA CYS A 87 14.22 10.58 -4.94
C CYS A 87 13.20 11.58 -5.52
N ILE A 88 11.98 11.64 -4.95
CA ILE A 88 10.96 12.60 -5.39
C ILE A 88 11.42 14.05 -5.18
N LEU A 89 12.07 14.34 -4.06
CA LEU A 89 12.55 15.69 -3.74
C LEU A 89 13.71 16.13 -4.62
N ASP A 90 14.64 15.24 -4.89
CA ASP A 90 15.86 15.53 -5.65
C ASP A 90 15.59 15.58 -7.16
N GLU A 91 14.79 14.63 -7.69
CA GLU A 91 14.52 14.52 -9.12
C GLU A 91 13.28 15.32 -9.56
N GLY A 92 12.45 15.78 -8.63
CA GLY A 92 11.19 16.48 -8.94
C GLY A 92 10.17 15.64 -9.69
N LYS A 93 10.33 14.32 -9.67
CA LYS A 93 9.48 13.34 -10.35
C LYS A 93 8.89 12.33 -9.34
N ARG A 94 7.67 11.91 -9.59
CA ARG A 94 7.04 10.84 -8.82
C ARG A 94 7.58 9.48 -9.28
N LEU A 95 7.35 8.45 -8.46
CA LEU A 95 7.82 7.09 -8.72
C LEU A 95 7.28 6.45 -10.02
N ASP A 96 6.21 6.98 -10.58
CA ASP A 96 5.63 6.61 -11.86
C ASP A 96 6.07 7.51 -13.02
N GLY A 97 7.11 8.33 -12.81
CA GLY A 97 7.71 9.21 -13.83
C GLY A 97 6.98 10.54 -14.07
N ARG A 98 5.79 10.74 -13.47
CA ARG A 98 5.06 12.00 -13.57
C ARG A 98 5.75 13.12 -12.80
N LYS A 99 5.54 14.36 -13.22
CA LYS A 99 5.92 15.55 -12.43
C LYS A 99 5.01 15.69 -11.21
N THR A 100 5.44 16.47 -10.25
CA THR A 100 4.67 16.73 -9.02
C THR A 100 3.30 17.39 -9.26
N THR A 101 3.17 18.12 -10.37
CA THR A 101 1.93 18.80 -10.79
C THR A 101 1.05 17.97 -11.74
N ASP A 102 1.53 16.86 -12.26
CA ASP A 102 0.80 16.07 -13.24
C ASP A 102 -0.32 15.26 -12.56
N ILE A 103 -1.50 15.28 -13.17
CA ILE A 103 -2.65 14.48 -12.77
C ILE A 103 -2.71 13.23 -13.66
N ARG A 104 -3.07 12.08 -13.08
CA ARG A 104 -3.33 10.88 -13.87
C ARG A 104 -4.49 11.12 -14.82
N PRO A 105 -4.50 10.48 -16.02
CA PRO A 105 -5.63 10.58 -16.93
C PRO A 105 -6.95 10.27 -16.24
N ILE A 106 -7.93 11.13 -16.41
CA ILE A 106 -9.28 10.96 -15.87
C ILE A 106 -10.22 10.68 -17.02
N TRP A 107 -11.05 9.65 -16.85
CA TRP A 107 -12.14 9.33 -17.74
C TRP A 107 -13.43 9.12 -16.93
N CYS A 108 -14.55 9.58 -17.44
CA CYS A 108 -15.83 9.46 -16.77
C CYS A 108 -16.91 9.12 -17.79
N GLU A 109 -17.88 8.30 -17.36
CA GLU A 109 -19.07 7.97 -18.12
C GLU A 109 -20.28 8.02 -17.20
N VAL A 110 -21.38 8.55 -17.67
CA VAL A 110 -22.66 8.60 -16.93
C VAL A 110 -23.66 7.66 -17.55
N SER A 111 -24.52 7.09 -16.70
CA SER A 111 -25.59 6.17 -17.11
C SER A 111 -25.12 4.89 -17.85
N PRO A 112 -23.98 4.26 -17.45
CA PRO A 112 -23.54 3.00 -18.07
C PRO A 112 -24.48 1.84 -17.78
N LEU A 113 -25.27 1.91 -16.70
CA LEU A 113 -26.21 0.87 -16.30
C LEU A 113 -27.66 1.33 -16.51
N PRO A 114 -28.52 0.52 -17.13
CA PRO A 114 -29.88 0.91 -17.45
C PRO A 114 -30.89 0.78 -16.29
N MET A 115 -30.55 0.00 -15.24
CA MET A 115 -31.51 -0.31 -14.16
C MET A 115 -31.53 0.68 -13.00
N PRO A 116 -30.37 1.16 -12.48
CA PRO A 116 -30.39 2.12 -11.37
C PRO A 116 -30.90 3.50 -11.84
N HIS A 117 -31.43 4.30 -10.91
CA HIS A 117 -31.89 5.67 -11.21
C HIS A 117 -30.73 6.59 -11.61
N GLY A 118 -29.52 6.29 -11.15
CA GLY A 118 -28.29 6.93 -11.60
C GLY A 118 -27.12 5.96 -11.56
N SER A 119 -26.24 6.07 -12.53
CA SER A 119 -24.97 5.34 -12.53
C SER A 119 -23.88 6.17 -13.17
N ALA A 120 -22.64 6.00 -12.70
CA ALA A 120 -21.49 6.66 -13.26
C ALA A 120 -20.23 5.81 -13.07
N ILE A 121 -19.35 5.85 -14.07
CA ILE A 121 -18.00 5.35 -13.96
C ILE A 121 -17.06 6.54 -13.82
N PHE A 122 -16.14 6.45 -12.88
CA PHE A 122 -15.02 7.37 -12.75
C PHE A 122 -13.72 6.57 -12.75
N GLN A 123 -12.84 6.89 -13.67
CA GLN A 123 -11.53 6.27 -13.78
C GLN A 123 -10.43 7.33 -13.66
N ARG A 124 -9.41 7.03 -12.87
CA ARG A 124 -8.20 7.83 -12.73
C ARG A 124 -6.96 6.92 -12.85
N GLY A 125 -6.36 6.91 -14.02
CA GLY A 125 -5.32 5.95 -14.36
C GLY A 125 -5.90 4.54 -14.33
N GLU A 126 -5.34 3.66 -13.52
CA GLU A 126 -5.78 2.25 -13.37
C GLU A 126 -6.91 2.07 -12.34
N THR A 127 -7.13 3.07 -11.50
CA THR A 127 -8.18 3.00 -10.47
C THR A 127 -9.54 3.39 -11.05
N MET A 128 -10.51 2.50 -10.95
CA MET A 128 -11.86 2.70 -11.45
C MET A 128 -12.88 2.55 -10.31
N SER A 129 -13.91 3.37 -10.33
CA SER A 129 -15.07 3.30 -9.44
C SER A 129 -16.35 3.29 -10.27
N LEU A 130 -17.21 2.32 -10.03
CA LEU A 130 -18.57 2.29 -10.52
C LEU A 130 -19.50 2.68 -9.37
N SER A 131 -20.18 3.81 -9.53
CA SER A 131 -21.14 4.32 -8.56
C SER A 131 -22.56 4.17 -9.09
N THR A 132 -23.47 3.71 -8.24
CA THR A 132 -24.90 3.60 -8.55
C THR A 132 -25.73 4.33 -7.50
N CYS A 133 -26.81 4.92 -7.92
CA CYS A 133 -27.78 5.56 -7.05
C CYS A 133 -29.16 4.98 -7.32
N THR A 134 -29.83 4.54 -6.27
CA THR A 134 -31.21 4.06 -6.33
C THR A 134 -32.06 4.89 -5.37
N LEU A 135 -33.14 5.48 -5.88
CA LEU A 135 -34.10 6.22 -5.10
C LEU A 135 -35.22 5.29 -4.66
N GLY A 136 -35.57 5.36 -3.40
CA GLY A 136 -36.64 4.57 -2.81
C GLY A 136 -37.78 5.44 -2.26
N THR A 137 -38.86 4.78 -1.89
CA THR A 137 -40.01 5.39 -1.19
C THR A 137 -39.81 5.29 0.31
N LYS A 138 -40.77 5.82 1.09
CA LYS A 138 -40.74 5.65 2.55
C LYS A 138 -40.79 4.18 3.00
N LEU A 139 -41.34 3.29 2.17
CA LEU A 139 -41.45 1.87 2.46
C LEU A 139 -40.11 1.15 2.32
N ASP A 140 -39.14 1.74 1.64
CA ASP A 140 -37.80 1.20 1.38
C ASP A 140 -36.79 1.62 2.47
N GLU A 141 -37.24 2.41 3.48
CA GLU A 141 -36.38 2.80 4.60
C GLU A 141 -35.92 1.55 5.37
N LYS A 142 -34.63 1.47 5.67
CA LYS A 142 -34.06 0.37 6.46
C LYS A 142 -34.48 0.50 7.92
N LEU A 143 -35.21 -0.49 8.45
CA LEU A 143 -35.42 -0.60 9.89
C LEU A 143 -34.11 -0.98 10.58
N VAL A 144 -33.71 -0.16 11.53
CA VAL A 144 -32.62 -0.44 12.47
C VAL A 144 -33.25 -0.83 13.79
N ASP A 145 -33.06 -2.07 14.22
CA ASP A 145 -33.53 -2.60 15.50
C ASP A 145 -32.36 -3.27 16.20
N ASP A 146 -31.54 -2.44 16.81
CA ASP A 146 -30.32 -2.85 17.52
C ASP A 146 -30.48 -2.57 19.02
N VAL A 147 -29.62 -3.16 19.84
CA VAL A 147 -29.65 -3.05 21.32
C VAL A 147 -29.58 -1.59 21.78
N LEU A 148 -28.82 -0.75 21.10
CA LEU A 148 -28.58 0.64 21.47
C LEU A 148 -29.37 1.64 20.63
N GLN A 149 -29.93 1.24 19.51
CA GLN A 149 -30.60 2.15 18.58
C GLN A 149 -31.79 1.48 17.88
N ARG A 150 -32.94 2.14 17.92
CA ARG A 150 -34.13 1.74 17.16
C ARG A 150 -34.61 2.91 16.31
N GLY A 151 -34.84 2.66 15.03
CA GLY A 151 -35.34 3.70 14.13
C GLY A 151 -35.29 3.31 12.66
N TYR A 152 -35.38 4.31 11.77
CA TYR A 152 -35.31 4.12 10.33
C TYR A 152 -34.14 4.89 9.74
N GLN A 153 -33.41 4.23 8.86
CA GLN A 153 -32.30 4.83 8.13
C GLN A 153 -32.75 5.08 6.67
N ARG A 154 -32.72 6.38 6.26
CA ARG A 154 -33.14 6.83 4.95
C ARG A 154 -32.03 6.89 3.91
N PHE A 155 -30.78 6.97 4.35
CA PHE A 155 -29.61 7.03 3.50
C PHE A 155 -28.70 5.84 3.81
N LEU A 156 -28.36 5.09 2.77
CA LEU A 156 -27.47 3.95 2.84
C LEU A 156 -26.33 4.17 1.86
N LEU A 157 -25.11 4.09 2.32
CA LEU A 157 -23.91 4.09 1.49
C LEU A 157 -23.21 2.75 1.64
N HIS A 158 -23.06 2.04 0.53
CA HIS A 158 -22.25 0.82 0.46
C HIS A 158 -20.99 1.11 -0.32
N TYR A 159 -19.85 0.77 0.27
CA TYR A 159 -18.53 0.89 -0.36
C TYR A 159 -17.92 -0.50 -0.44
N ASN A 160 -18.00 -1.10 -1.62
CA ASN A 160 -17.64 -2.48 -1.85
C ASN A 160 -16.38 -2.57 -2.70
N PHE A 161 -15.51 -3.50 -2.33
CA PHE A 161 -14.35 -3.89 -3.11
C PHE A 161 -14.60 -5.28 -3.68
N PRO A 162 -14.68 -5.42 -5.03
CA PRO A 162 -14.70 -6.75 -5.64
C PRO A 162 -13.43 -7.54 -5.29
N PRO A 163 -13.49 -8.89 -5.24
CA PRO A 163 -12.34 -9.71 -4.87
C PRO A 163 -11.10 -9.55 -5.76
N PHE A 164 -11.29 -9.01 -6.97
CA PHE A 164 -10.21 -8.73 -7.93
C PHE A 164 -9.65 -7.31 -7.83
N SER A 165 -10.19 -6.46 -6.96
CA SER A 165 -9.68 -5.10 -6.72
C SER A 165 -8.60 -5.14 -5.66
N THR A 166 -7.38 -5.44 -6.02
CA THR A 166 -6.19 -5.45 -5.17
C THR A 166 -5.28 -4.27 -5.48
#